data_79856686fd19f72245f0388c700f278e
#
_entry.id   79856686fd19f72245f0388c700f278e
#
_cell.length_a   1.000
_cell.length_b   1.000
_cell.length_c   1.000
_cell.angle_alpha   90.00
_cell.angle_beta   90.00
_cell.angle_gamma   90.00
#
_symmetry.space_group_name_H-M   'P 1'
#
loop_
_entity.id
_entity.type
_entity.pdbx_description
1 polymer ?
#
loop_
_entity_poly.entity_id
_entity_poly.type
_entity_poly.pdbx_seq_one_letter_code
_entity_poly.pdbx_strand_id
1 'polypeptide(L)'
;MKKRIVNVILAVGILAALTVAQDTTKKDAAPKPAVGPSQALLDNWNDVGRKLIAMAEDFPEDKYDFKPVPAQRSFAEQLLHAANANYFFTNPVMGLKPPAGEDPKRDQYKTKAAVVTFVKGAFADGAAAIKLKGDKGMNDLIVDPFANQQTRVSDMAWGLLEHSGEHYGQLVVYYRVAGLVPPESRPKK
;
A
#
# COMPACT_ATOMS: atom_id res chain seq x y z
N MET A 1 -28.32 -41.21 79.16
CA MET A 1 -27.71 -41.47 77.84
C MET A 1 -28.53 -40.78 76.74
N LYS A 2 -28.10 -39.62 76.26
CA LYS A 2 -28.81 -38.85 75.20
C LYS A 2 -28.16 -39.14 73.86
N LYS A 3 -28.86 -39.80 72.93
CA LYS A 3 -28.43 -40.02 71.53
C LYS A 3 -28.65 -38.75 70.74
N ARG A 4 -27.60 -38.18 70.22
CA ARG A 4 -27.66 -37.05 69.19
C ARG A 4 -27.86 -37.67 67.82
N ILE A 5 -28.95 -37.32 67.17
CA ILE A 5 -29.19 -37.61 65.74
C ILE A 5 -28.54 -36.51 64.94
N VAL A 6 -27.58 -36.87 64.09
CA VAL A 6 -26.95 -35.96 63.14
C VAL A 6 -27.74 -36.07 61.85
N ASN A 7 -28.44 -35.01 61.48
CA ASN A 7 -29.09 -34.90 60.16
C ASN A 7 -28.03 -34.49 59.14
N VAL A 8 -27.74 -35.37 58.19
CA VAL A 8 -26.93 -35.04 56.97
C VAL A 8 -27.89 -34.51 55.92
N ILE A 9 -27.77 -33.22 55.61
CA ILE A 9 -28.50 -32.62 54.50
C ILE A 9 -27.66 -32.84 53.24
N LEU A 10 -28.18 -33.69 52.36
CA LEU A 10 -27.60 -33.94 51.03
C LEU A 10 -28.00 -32.78 50.06
N ALA A 11 -27.08 -31.85 49.81
CA ALA A 11 -27.29 -30.80 48.80
C ALA A 11 -27.05 -31.38 47.42
N VAL A 12 -28.12 -31.63 46.66
CA VAL A 12 -28.01 -31.98 45.23
C VAL A 12 -27.79 -30.71 44.45
N GLY A 13 -26.55 -30.48 44.04
CA GLY A 13 -26.19 -29.41 43.13
C GLY A 13 -26.61 -29.75 41.69
N ILE A 14 -27.60 -29.04 41.17
CA ILE A 14 -27.97 -29.10 39.74
C ILE A 14 -26.92 -28.31 38.95
N LEU A 15 -26.02 -29.03 38.28
CA LEU A 15 -25.07 -28.44 37.34
C LEU A 15 -25.80 -28.14 36.03
N ALA A 16 -26.25 -26.91 35.85
CA ALA A 16 -26.79 -26.46 34.57
C ALA A 16 -25.64 -26.36 33.55
N ALA A 17 -25.51 -27.34 32.67
CA ALA A 17 -24.61 -27.27 31.53
C ALA A 17 -25.14 -26.24 30.53
N LEU A 18 -24.54 -25.05 30.51
CA LEU A 18 -24.71 -24.10 29.43
C LEU A 18 -24.04 -24.67 28.17
N THR A 19 -24.82 -25.34 27.34
CA THR A 19 -24.41 -25.68 25.97
C THR A 19 -24.38 -24.39 25.18
N VAL A 20 -23.17 -23.80 25.03
CA VAL A 20 -22.92 -22.78 24.02
C VAL A 20 -23.06 -23.47 22.67
N ALA A 21 -24.21 -23.27 22.01
CA ALA A 21 -24.38 -23.67 20.63
C ALA A 21 -23.38 -22.85 19.80
N GLN A 22 -22.24 -23.42 19.45
CA GLN A 22 -21.38 -22.89 18.42
C GLN A 22 -22.16 -22.92 17.10
N ASP A 23 -22.46 -21.72 16.56
CA ASP A 23 -23.03 -21.58 15.23
C ASP A 23 -21.97 -22.03 14.21
N THR A 24 -22.01 -23.31 13.83
CA THR A 24 -21.09 -23.97 12.89
C THR A 24 -21.50 -23.77 11.43
N THR A 25 -22.37 -22.80 11.13
CA THR A 25 -22.88 -22.60 9.77
C THR A 25 -22.03 -21.68 8.89
N LYS A 26 -20.88 -21.18 9.34
CA LYS A 26 -19.92 -20.58 8.43
C LYS A 26 -19.15 -21.69 7.72
N LYS A 27 -19.78 -22.24 6.66
CA LYS A 27 -19.11 -23.16 5.74
C LYS A 27 -17.91 -22.41 5.17
N ASP A 28 -16.70 -22.69 5.66
CA ASP A 28 -15.48 -22.09 5.17
C ASP A 28 -15.39 -22.37 3.67
N ALA A 29 -15.58 -21.33 2.86
CA ALA A 29 -15.39 -21.42 1.43
C ALA A 29 -13.95 -21.86 1.17
N ALA A 30 -13.75 -22.80 0.26
CA ALA A 30 -12.42 -23.23 -0.13
C ALA A 30 -11.57 -22.00 -0.51
N PRO A 31 -10.26 -21.97 -0.15
CA PRO A 31 -9.38 -20.88 -0.52
C PRO A 31 -9.46 -20.62 -2.02
N LYS A 32 -9.53 -19.33 -2.42
CA LYS A 32 -9.50 -18.97 -3.85
C LYS A 32 -8.15 -19.40 -4.43
N PRO A 33 -8.11 -19.87 -5.70
CA PRO A 33 -6.85 -20.15 -6.38
C PRO A 33 -5.94 -18.93 -6.37
N ALA A 34 -4.61 -19.16 -6.31
CA ALA A 34 -3.64 -18.09 -6.46
C ALA A 34 -3.78 -17.44 -7.85
N VAL A 35 -3.63 -16.12 -7.90
CA VAL A 35 -3.58 -15.36 -9.16
C VAL A 35 -2.21 -15.51 -9.82
N GLY A 36 -2.12 -15.25 -11.13
CA GLY A 36 -0.85 -15.25 -11.85
C GLY A 36 0.11 -14.16 -11.35
N PRO A 37 1.42 -14.29 -11.65
CA PRO A 37 2.45 -13.35 -11.16
C PRO A 37 2.18 -11.89 -11.56
N SER A 38 1.78 -11.64 -12.79
CA SER A 38 1.47 -10.28 -13.26
C SER A 38 0.26 -9.69 -12.56
N GLN A 39 -0.75 -10.50 -12.27
CA GLN A 39 -1.94 -10.04 -11.54
C GLN A 39 -1.61 -9.76 -10.08
N ALA A 40 -0.80 -10.60 -9.43
CA ALA A 40 -0.35 -10.37 -8.06
C ALA A 40 0.46 -9.07 -7.95
N LEU A 41 1.36 -8.83 -8.90
CA LEU A 41 2.12 -7.58 -8.98
C LEU A 41 1.19 -6.38 -9.22
N LEU A 42 0.25 -6.49 -10.14
CA LEU A 42 -0.71 -5.43 -10.46
C LEU A 42 -1.58 -5.07 -9.26
N ASP A 43 -2.04 -6.05 -8.48
CA ASP A 43 -2.85 -5.83 -7.29
C ASP A 43 -2.06 -5.03 -6.23
N ASN A 44 -0.80 -5.38 -6.00
CA ASN A 44 0.09 -4.64 -5.09
C ASN A 44 0.42 -3.23 -5.61
N TRP A 45 0.70 -3.10 -6.92
CA TRP A 45 0.93 -1.81 -7.57
C TRP A 45 -0.25 -0.86 -7.40
N ASN A 46 -1.44 -1.36 -7.65
CA ASN A 46 -2.67 -0.59 -7.50
C ASN A 46 -2.94 -0.23 -6.03
N ASP A 47 -2.62 -1.10 -5.08
CA ASP A 47 -2.83 -0.81 -3.66
C ASP A 47 -1.89 0.29 -3.15
N VAL A 48 -0.59 0.23 -3.47
CA VAL A 48 0.35 1.30 -3.08
C VAL A 48 0.02 2.60 -3.80
N GLY A 49 -0.35 2.54 -5.09
CA GLY A 49 -0.80 3.69 -5.86
C GLY A 49 -2.04 4.34 -5.26
N ARG A 50 -3.05 3.56 -4.90
CA ARG A 50 -4.24 4.03 -4.21
C ARG A 50 -3.91 4.77 -2.92
N LYS A 51 -2.98 4.23 -2.12
CA LYS A 51 -2.55 4.85 -0.86
C LYS A 51 -1.86 6.19 -1.09
N LEU A 52 -0.93 6.27 -2.04
CA LEU A 52 -0.23 7.52 -2.36
C LEU A 52 -1.16 8.57 -2.98
N ILE A 53 -2.07 8.15 -3.86
CA ILE A 53 -3.10 9.03 -4.43
C ILE A 53 -4.03 9.56 -3.33
N ALA A 54 -4.49 8.70 -2.42
CA ALA A 54 -5.34 9.11 -1.30
C ALA A 54 -4.63 10.15 -0.40
N MET A 55 -3.33 9.98 -0.15
CA MET A 55 -2.55 10.99 0.58
C MET A 55 -2.46 12.31 -0.19
N ALA A 56 -2.18 12.25 -1.49
CA ALA A 56 -2.12 13.43 -2.32
C ALA A 56 -3.47 14.18 -2.36
N GLU A 57 -4.58 13.46 -2.49
CA GLU A 57 -5.92 14.06 -2.53
C GLU A 57 -6.38 14.62 -1.19
N ASP A 58 -5.98 14.01 -0.09
CA ASP A 58 -6.46 14.38 1.25
C ASP A 58 -5.64 15.49 1.91
N PHE A 59 -4.30 15.52 1.70
CA PHE A 59 -3.45 16.51 2.37
C PHE A 59 -3.86 17.95 2.01
N PRO A 60 -3.92 18.89 3.00
CA PRO A 60 -4.32 20.26 2.75
C PRO A 60 -3.40 20.97 1.74
N GLU A 61 -3.98 21.70 0.78
CA GLU A 61 -3.20 22.34 -0.29
C GLU A 61 -2.23 23.39 0.24
N ASP A 62 -2.63 24.13 1.26
CA ASP A 62 -1.80 25.13 1.96
C ASP A 62 -0.57 24.50 2.66
N LYS A 63 -0.55 23.18 2.82
CA LYS A 63 0.55 22.43 3.43
C LYS A 63 1.38 21.63 2.41
N TYR A 64 1.17 21.78 1.12
CA TYR A 64 1.92 21.02 0.10
C TYR A 64 3.42 21.31 0.12
N ASP A 65 3.82 22.51 0.56
CA ASP A 65 5.21 22.89 0.72
C ASP A 65 5.76 22.64 2.15
N PHE A 66 4.99 21.97 3.01
CA PHE A 66 5.41 21.58 4.35
C PHE A 66 6.56 20.58 4.31
N LYS A 67 7.57 20.84 5.14
CA LYS A 67 8.75 19.99 5.37
C LYS A 67 8.83 19.62 6.86
N PRO A 68 8.90 18.35 7.23
CA PRO A 68 9.11 17.94 8.64
C PRO A 68 10.39 18.51 9.22
N VAL A 69 11.46 18.56 8.42
CA VAL A 69 12.73 19.24 8.73
C VAL A 69 13.25 19.94 7.46
N PRO A 70 14.05 21.02 7.59
CA PRO A 70 14.48 21.82 6.43
C PRO A 70 15.24 21.04 5.34
N ALA A 71 15.97 19.98 5.72
CA ALA A 71 16.78 19.18 4.80
C ALA A 71 15.94 18.17 3.96
N GLN A 72 14.68 17.93 4.34
CA GLN A 72 13.81 17.00 3.59
C GLN A 72 13.11 17.70 2.42
N ARG A 73 12.64 16.88 1.47
CA ARG A 73 11.70 17.31 0.44
C ARG A 73 10.42 17.86 1.10
N SER A 74 9.72 18.77 0.45
CA SER A 74 8.35 19.09 0.84
C SER A 74 7.40 17.93 0.57
N PHE A 75 6.19 17.98 1.12
CA PHE A 75 5.17 16.95 0.86
C PHE A 75 4.92 16.75 -0.65
N ALA A 76 4.78 17.85 -1.40
CA ALA A 76 4.62 17.79 -2.85
C ALA A 76 5.83 17.21 -3.56
N GLU A 77 7.05 17.65 -3.21
CA GLU A 77 8.30 17.15 -3.78
C GLU A 77 8.48 15.65 -3.50
N GLN A 78 8.06 15.16 -2.33
CA GLN A 78 8.11 13.75 -1.98
C GLN A 78 7.17 12.92 -2.85
N LEU A 79 5.95 13.40 -3.12
CA LEU A 79 5.00 12.76 -4.02
C LEU A 79 5.50 12.76 -5.48
N LEU A 80 6.04 13.89 -5.94
CA LEU A 80 6.59 14.01 -7.29
C LEU A 80 7.77 13.06 -7.50
N HIS A 81 8.67 12.96 -6.53
CA HIS A 81 9.79 12.03 -6.56
C HIS A 81 9.31 10.57 -6.64
N ALA A 82 8.43 10.14 -5.73
CA ALA A 82 7.90 8.79 -5.71
C ALA A 82 7.19 8.41 -7.02
N ALA A 83 6.39 9.33 -7.57
CA ALA A 83 5.70 9.10 -8.83
C ALA A 83 6.64 9.08 -10.03
N ASN A 84 7.63 10.00 -10.08
CA ASN A 84 8.61 10.06 -11.16
C ASN A 84 9.46 8.78 -11.23
N ALA A 85 9.80 8.21 -10.09
CA ALA A 85 10.55 6.97 -10.02
C ALA A 85 9.86 5.82 -10.80
N ASN A 86 8.53 5.78 -10.84
CA ASN A 86 7.79 4.76 -11.57
C ASN A 86 8.09 4.77 -13.08
N TYR A 87 8.48 5.90 -13.66
CA TYR A 87 8.85 5.99 -15.06
C TYR A 87 10.21 5.36 -15.39
N PHE A 88 11.06 5.08 -14.38
CA PHE A 88 12.26 4.25 -14.58
C PHE A 88 11.93 2.78 -14.87
N PHE A 89 10.75 2.31 -14.46
CA PHE A 89 10.19 1.02 -14.87
C PHE A 89 9.35 1.13 -16.13
N THR A 90 8.36 2.02 -16.12
CA THR A 90 7.33 2.10 -17.16
C THR A 90 7.95 2.39 -18.54
N ASN A 91 8.88 3.35 -18.61
CA ASN A 91 9.47 3.76 -19.86
C ASN A 91 10.31 2.64 -20.53
N PRO A 92 11.26 1.97 -19.87
CA PRO A 92 11.97 0.84 -20.47
C PRO A 92 11.06 -0.30 -20.91
N VAL A 93 10.02 -0.62 -20.12
CA VAL A 93 9.03 -1.66 -20.48
C VAL A 93 8.27 -1.29 -21.75
N MET A 94 8.00 -0.01 -21.97
CA MET A 94 7.30 0.53 -23.14
C MET A 94 8.26 0.87 -24.29
N GLY A 95 9.54 0.56 -24.20
CA GLY A 95 10.55 0.89 -25.21
C GLY A 95 10.94 2.37 -25.27
N LEU A 96 10.64 3.14 -24.22
CA LEU A 96 10.97 4.54 -24.08
C LEU A 96 12.25 4.71 -23.24
N LYS A 97 12.88 5.87 -23.36
CA LYS A 97 14.01 6.21 -22.48
C LYS A 97 13.51 6.49 -21.06
N PRO A 98 14.25 6.05 -20.02
CA PRO A 98 13.95 6.42 -18.64
C PRO A 98 14.08 7.96 -18.47
N PRO A 99 13.53 8.53 -17.38
CA PRO A 99 13.74 9.93 -17.04
C PRO A 99 15.22 10.28 -16.95
N ALA A 100 15.55 11.56 -17.14
CA ALA A 100 16.95 12.04 -17.14
C ALA A 100 17.62 12.07 -15.75
N GLY A 101 16.95 11.54 -14.71
CA GLY A 101 17.49 11.40 -13.35
C GLY A 101 17.12 12.54 -12.39
N GLU A 102 16.62 13.68 -12.89
CA GLU A 102 16.15 14.76 -12.02
C GLU A 102 14.68 14.59 -11.64
N ASP A 103 14.37 14.89 -10.38
CA ASP A 103 12.98 14.96 -9.92
C ASP A 103 12.25 16.13 -10.61
N PRO A 104 10.94 15.98 -10.89
CA PRO A 104 10.13 17.11 -11.36
C PRO A 104 10.16 18.25 -10.33
N LYS A 105 10.43 19.47 -10.82
CA LYS A 105 10.54 20.63 -9.93
C LYS A 105 9.16 21.10 -9.46
N ARG A 106 9.08 21.53 -8.21
CA ARG A 106 7.84 22.01 -7.59
C ARG A 106 7.18 23.17 -8.36
N ASP A 107 7.96 24.02 -9.00
CA ASP A 107 7.46 25.15 -9.82
C ASP A 107 6.76 24.73 -11.12
N GLN A 108 6.98 23.51 -11.59
CA GLN A 108 6.26 22.91 -12.72
C GLN A 108 4.88 22.35 -12.29
N TYR A 109 4.70 22.06 -11.01
CA TYR A 109 3.49 21.47 -10.42
C TYR A 109 2.94 22.33 -9.28
N LYS A 110 2.56 23.59 -9.59
CA LYS A 110 2.25 24.63 -8.60
C LYS A 110 1.02 24.36 -7.73
N THR A 111 0.06 23.60 -8.24
CA THR A 111 -1.21 23.33 -7.54
C THR A 111 -1.28 21.87 -7.06
N LYS A 112 -2.08 21.63 -6.04
CA LYS A 112 -2.46 20.29 -5.60
C LYS A 112 -2.99 19.45 -6.75
N ALA A 113 -3.87 20.00 -7.57
CA ALA A 113 -4.47 19.31 -8.70
C ALA A 113 -3.39 18.83 -9.70
N ALA A 114 -2.37 19.63 -9.98
CA ALA A 114 -1.27 19.26 -10.88
C ALA A 114 -0.45 18.08 -10.30
N VAL A 115 -0.11 18.12 -9.01
CA VAL A 115 0.60 17.03 -8.34
C VAL A 115 -0.23 15.75 -8.33
N VAL A 116 -1.51 15.83 -7.96
CA VAL A 116 -2.43 14.68 -7.96
C VAL A 116 -2.55 14.05 -9.34
N THR A 117 -2.69 14.87 -10.38
CA THR A 117 -2.76 14.40 -11.77
C THR A 117 -1.49 13.65 -12.17
N PHE A 118 -0.32 14.19 -11.84
CA PHE A 118 0.96 13.54 -12.13
C PHE A 118 1.09 12.19 -11.41
N VAL A 119 0.77 12.14 -10.12
CA VAL A 119 0.82 10.89 -9.33
C VAL A 119 -0.13 9.85 -9.91
N LYS A 120 -1.37 10.23 -10.23
CA LYS A 120 -2.35 9.33 -10.87
C LYS A 120 -1.85 8.78 -12.20
N GLY A 121 -1.29 9.64 -13.06
CA GLY A 121 -0.74 9.27 -14.35
C GLY A 121 0.37 8.24 -14.21
N ALA A 122 1.35 8.50 -13.36
CA ALA A 122 2.50 7.60 -13.17
C ALA A 122 2.08 6.18 -12.70
N PHE A 123 1.11 6.08 -11.79
CA PHE A 123 0.60 4.77 -11.37
C PHE A 123 -0.26 4.10 -12.43
N ALA A 124 -1.05 4.84 -13.19
CA ALA A 124 -1.85 4.31 -14.28
C ALA A 124 -0.97 3.76 -15.41
N ASP A 125 0.09 4.47 -15.77
CA ASP A 125 1.05 4.06 -16.82
C ASP A 125 1.81 2.79 -16.40
N GLY A 126 2.26 2.70 -15.15
CA GLY A 126 2.89 1.49 -14.61
C GLY A 126 1.94 0.29 -14.59
N ALA A 127 0.68 0.50 -14.19
CA ALA A 127 -0.34 -0.54 -14.23
C ALA A 127 -0.61 -1.01 -15.68
N ALA A 128 -0.63 -0.11 -16.64
CA ALA A 128 -0.77 -0.43 -18.06
C ALA A 128 0.42 -1.25 -18.58
N ALA A 129 1.64 -0.91 -18.19
CA ALA A 129 2.86 -1.65 -18.55
C ALA A 129 2.83 -3.09 -17.99
N ILE A 130 2.43 -3.28 -16.73
CA ILE A 130 2.29 -4.61 -16.12
C ILE A 130 1.23 -5.44 -16.86
N LYS A 131 0.08 -4.85 -17.17
CA LYS A 131 -1.00 -5.52 -17.93
C LYS A 131 -0.55 -5.92 -19.33
N LEU A 132 0.16 -5.03 -20.02
CA LEU A 132 0.68 -5.27 -21.38
C LEU A 132 1.62 -6.48 -21.40
N LYS A 133 2.50 -6.59 -20.40
CA LYS A 133 3.46 -7.69 -20.31
C LYS A 133 2.79 -9.01 -19.92
N GLY A 134 1.82 -9.00 -19.04
CA GLY A 134 1.16 -10.21 -18.54
C GLY A 134 2.15 -11.23 -17.98
N ASP A 135 1.70 -12.40 -17.60
CA ASP A 135 2.56 -13.42 -16.97
C ASP A 135 3.75 -13.82 -17.83
N LYS A 136 3.58 -13.90 -19.13
CA LYS A 136 4.65 -14.29 -20.06
C LYS A 136 5.77 -13.26 -20.12
N GLY A 137 5.42 -11.97 -20.12
CA GLY A 137 6.38 -10.88 -20.23
C GLY A 137 7.04 -10.49 -18.91
N MET A 138 6.65 -11.07 -17.78
CA MET A 138 7.31 -10.76 -16.49
C MET A 138 8.80 -11.15 -16.45
N ASN A 139 9.19 -12.15 -17.25
CA ASN A 139 10.59 -12.59 -17.37
C ASN A 139 11.34 -11.93 -18.54
N ASP A 140 10.71 -11.06 -19.34
CA ASP A 140 11.40 -10.31 -20.39
C ASP A 140 12.54 -9.50 -19.76
N LEU A 141 13.65 -9.37 -20.49
CA LEU A 141 14.78 -8.59 -20.05
C LEU A 141 14.67 -7.16 -20.58
N ILE A 142 14.93 -6.22 -19.71
CA ILE A 142 15.07 -4.79 -19.99
C ILE A 142 16.40 -4.30 -19.43
N VAL A 143 16.85 -3.13 -19.86
CA VAL A 143 18.04 -2.50 -19.28
C VAL A 143 17.63 -1.77 -18.00
N ASP A 144 18.28 -2.14 -16.90
CA ASP A 144 18.16 -1.44 -15.63
C ASP A 144 18.84 -0.06 -15.75
N PRO A 145 18.08 1.05 -15.64
CA PRO A 145 18.65 2.38 -15.81
C PRO A 145 19.55 2.81 -14.63
N PHE A 146 19.50 2.11 -13.50
CA PHE A 146 20.33 2.43 -12.33
C PHE A 146 21.67 1.71 -12.34
N ALA A 147 21.70 0.46 -12.83
CA ALA A 147 22.88 -0.38 -12.80
C ALA A 147 23.49 -0.66 -14.18
N ASN A 148 22.87 -0.18 -15.27
CA ASN A 148 23.27 -0.44 -16.66
C ASN A 148 23.53 -1.95 -16.94
N GLN A 149 22.66 -2.79 -16.41
CA GLN A 149 22.69 -4.25 -16.58
C GLN A 149 21.31 -4.74 -17.03
N GLN A 150 21.21 -5.99 -17.47
CA GLN A 150 19.92 -6.59 -17.77
C GLN A 150 19.23 -7.00 -16.48
N THR A 151 17.93 -6.68 -16.40
CA THR A 151 17.04 -7.08 -15.31
C THR A 151 15.72 -7.59 -15.88
N ARG A 152 14.98 -8.38 -15.12
CA ARG A 152 13.63 -8.79 -15.53
C ARG A 152 12.64 -7.65 -15.32
N VAL A 153 11.60 -7.65 -16.15
CA VAL A 153 10.45 -6.75 -15.96
C VAL A 153 9.87 -6.88 -14.56
N SER A 154 9.71 -8.12 -14.06
CA SER A 154 9.21 -8.37 -12.69
C SER A 154 10.09 -7.77 -11.62
N ASP A 155 11.42 -7.94 -11.72
CA ASP A 155 12.36 -7.51 -10.69
C ASP A 155 12.38 -5.97 -10.60
N MET A 156 12.40 -5.28 -11.75
CA MET A 156 12.31 -3.83 -11.81
C MET A 156 10.99 -3.32 -11.23
N ALA A 157 9.87 -3.95 -11.58
CA ALA A 157 8.55 -3.55 -11.08
C ALA A 157 8.42 -3.74 -9.56
N TRP A 158 8.95 -4.84 -9.01
CA TRP A 158 8.98 -5.06 -7.57
C TRP A 158 9.88 -4.05 -6.84
N GLY A 159 11.03 -3.68 -7.42
CA GLY A 159 11.89 -2.63 -6.86
C GLY A 159 11.18 -1.28 -6.78
N LEU A 160 10.42 -0.89 -7.82
CA LEU A 160 9.66 0.37 -7.80
C LEU A 160 8.42 0.29 -6.90
N LEU A 161 7.84 -0.89 -6.74
CA LEU A 161 6.77 -1.11 -5.77
C LEU A 161 7.29 -0.92 -4.33
N GLU A 162 8.44 -1.50 -4.01
CA GLU A 162 9.10 -1.34 -2.71
C GLU A 162 9.46 0.13 -2.46
N HIS A 163 10.12 0.81 -3.40
CA HIS A 163 10.43 2.23 -3.34
C HIS A 163 9.18 3.10 -3.09
N SER A 164 8.06 2.80 -3.78
CA SER A 164 6.79 3.50 -3.54
C SER A 164 6.24 3.26 -2.13
N GLY A 165 6.44 2.06 -1.58
CA GLY A 165 6.08 1.71 -0.20
C GLY A 165 6.90 2.46 0.83
N GLU A 166 8.21 2.64 0.60
CA GLU A 166 9.09 3.47 1.44
C GLU A 166 8.61 4.92 1.49
N HIS A 167 8.29 5.51 0.33
CA HIS A 167 7.78 6.88 0.25
C HIS A 167 6.40 7.04 0.88
N TYR A 168 5.54 6.02 0.76
CA TYR A 168 4.28 5.99 1.50
C TYR A 168 4.54 6.07 3.01
N GLY A 169 5.47 5.27 3.54
CA GLY A 169 5.85 5.30 4.96
C GLY A 169 6.40 6.66 5.40
N GLN A 170 7.23 7.30 4.58
CA GLN A 170 7.73 8.64 4.83
C GLN A 170 6.58 9.66 4.87
N LEU A 171 5.66 9.64 3.92
CA LEU A 171 4.51 10.56 3.89
C LEU A 171 3.56 10.37 5.09
N VAL A 172 3.47 9.17 5.66
CA VAL A 172 2.76 8.93 6.94
C VAL A 172 3.38 9.79 8.06
N VAL A 173 4.70 9.96 8.07
CA VAL A 173 5.39 10.84 9.03
C VAL A 173 5.02 12.31 8.79
N TYR A 174 4.99 12.77 7.53
CA TYR A 174 4.55 14.13 7.18
C TYR A 174 3.17 14.44 7.73
N TYR A 175 2.21 13.52 7.55
CA TYR A 175 0.86 13.67 8.11
C TYR A 175 0.90 13.88 9.62
N ARG A 176 1.58 12.98 10.34
CA ARG A 176 1.62 13.00 11.81
C ARG A 176 2.31 14.24 12.36
N VAL A 177 3.41 14.68 11.76
CA VAL A 177 4.11 15.91 12.14
C VAL A 177 3.27 17.16 11.84
N ALA A 178 2.47 17.13 10.76
CA ALA A 178 1.50 18.18 10.45
C ALA A 178 0.24 18.17 11.34
N GLY A 179 0.15 17.24 12.31
CA GLY A 179 -1.02 17.12 13.21
C GLY A 179 -2.21 16.42 12.57
N LEU A 180 -2.01 15.68 11.47
CA LEU A 180 -3.05 15.02 10.70
C LEU A 180 -3.02 13.50 10.87
N VAL A 181 -4.16 12.84 10.66
CA VAL A 181 -4.25 11.38 10.62
C VAL A 181 -4.18 10.91 9.17
N PRO A 182 -3.24 10.03 8.81
CA PRO A 182 -3.16 9.49 7.44
C PRO A 182 -4.45 8.76 7.04
N PRO A 183 -4.86 8.80 5.75
CA PRO A 183 -6.12 8.19 5.29
C PRO A 183 -6.31 6.74 5.71
N GLU A 184 -5.28 5.89 5.54
CA GLU A 184 -5.36 4.46 5.89
C GLU A 184 -5.36 4.18 7.41
N SER A 185 -5.06 5.18 8.24
CA SER A 185 -5.08 5.05 9.71
C SER A 185 -6.42 5.47 10.31
N ARG A 186 -7.37 5.91 9.49
CA ARG A 186 -8.72 6.32 9.93
C ARG A 186 -9.64 5.12 10.07
N PRO A 187 -10.65 5.16 10.98
CA PRO A 187 -11.68 4.14 11.04
C PRO A 187 -12.36 3.97 9.67
N LYS A 188 -12.51 2.74 9.22
CA LYS A 188 -13.31 2.45 8.02
C LYS A 188 -14.77 2.74 8.34
N LYS A 189 -15.41 3.56 7.51
CA LYS A 189 -16.84 3.84 7.59
C LYS A 189 -17.65 2.64 7.11
#